data_c581b15d8363ba02ba40af370af826b7
#
_entry.id   c581b15d8363ba02ba40af370af826b7
#
_cell.length_a   1.000
_cell.length_b   1.000
_cell.length_c   1.000
_cell.angle_alpha   90.00
_cell.angle_beta   90.00
_cell.angle_gamma   90.00
#
_symmetry.space_group_name_H-M   'P 1'
#
loop_
_entity.id
_entity.type
_entity.pdbx_description
1 polymer ?
#
loop_
_entity_poly.entity_id
_entity_poly.type
_entity_poly.pdbx_seq_one_letter_code
_entity_poly.pdbx_strand_id
1 'polypeptide(L)'
;MSRIGIIIDPHITDRHRCRSDNFLEVALGKLDYVASNNDYVVICGDLFHTNTNSHLIFNKVYKLLMKHQGKFYAIPGNHDLLHNNLSMLEKTTIGSLALTGALNLKFDKFKIDNVEFQASLVMKNLDKIPVDETNSKILIGHNYLELEGSPKESFTRDEIRKLNYKLVFLGHEHKPYEEEYLGNSTLIRMGSLTRIDTQVYNKERSIYYYQLDSDTLEYERKEVPHREAKEIFTIEAFQRIGRKKEDISFIQIGQVLSKFKKKDSQVNSLHAKLLKIANEREIEYIKSLHELNGVRYF
;
A
#
# COMPACT_ATOMS: atom_id res chain seq x y z
N MET A 1 15.30 -26.23 6.41
CA MET A 1 14.08 -25.94 5.63
C MET A 1 13.19 -25.08 6.46
N SER A 2 13.15 -23.78 6.16
CA SER A 2 12.30 -22.81 6.85
C SER A 2 11.25 -22.26 5.91
N ARG A 3 10.08 -21.92 6.46
CA ARG A 3 8.98 -21.29 5.72
C ARG A 3 9.05 -19.80 5.92
N ILE A 4 9.06 -19.06 4.83
CA ILE A 4 9.11 -17.59 4.83
C ILE A 4 7.78 -17.08 4.28
N GLY A 5 6.98 -16.41 5.11
CA GLY A 5 5.75 -15.74 4.70
C GLY A 5 6.06 -14.37 4.11
N ILE A 6 5.63 -14.09 2.88
CA ILE A 6 5.81 -12.77 2.23
C ILE A 6 4.47 -12.08 2.15
N ILE A 7 4.39 -10.86 2.66
CA ILE A 7 3.20 -10.01 2.70
C ILE A 7 3.50 -8.61 2.17
N ILE A 8 2.44 -7.94 1.70
CA ILE A 8 2.51 -6.61 1.11
C ILE A 8 1.50 -5.71 1.82
N ASP A 9 1.89 -4.49 2.12
CA ASP A 9 1.02 -3.37 2.46
C ASP A 9 -0.02 -3.69 3.57
N PRO A 10 0.40 -4.01 4.79
CA PRO A 10 -0.51 -4.23 5.93
C PRO A 10 -1.32 -2.99 6.30
N HIS A 11 -0.75 -1.79 6.17
CA HIS A 11 -1.36 -0.49 6.46
C HIS A 11 -2.04 -0.41 7.82
N ILE A 12 -1.35 -0.81 8.87
CA ILE A 12 -1.90 -0.80 10.23
C ILE A 12 -2.30 0.63 10.65
N THR A 13 -3.54 0.76 11.11
CA THR A 13 -4.11 1.98 11.70
C THR A 13 -5.23 1.63 12.65
N ASP A 14 -5.58 2.52 13.58
CA ASP A 14 -6.68 2.31 14.52
C ASP A 14 -8.05 2.62 13.91
N ARG A 15 -8.10 3.48 12.88
CA ARG A 15 -9.33 3.90 12.23
C ARG A 15 -9.19 3.93 10.72
N HIS A 16 -10.20 3.43 10.07
CA HIS A 16 -10.29 3.50 8.61
C HIS A 16 -11.70 3.95 8.19
N ARG A 17 -11.79 5.07 7.43
CA ARG A 17 -13.06 5.74 7.10
C ARG A 17 -14.10 4.84 6.42
N CYS A 18 -13.64 3.85 5.69
CA CYS A 18 -14.52 2.94 4.94
C CYS A 18 -14.90 1.68 5.74
N ARG A 19 -14.35 1.48 6.95
CA ARG A 19 -14.50 0.26 7.71
C ARG A 19 -15.48 0.43 8.87
N SER A 20 -16.29 -0.60 9.10
CA SER A 20 -17.22 -0.70 10.23
C SER A 20 -16.70 -1.63 11.35
N ASP A 21 -15.66 -2.42 11.05
CA ASP A 21 -15.04 -3.34 12.01
C ASP A 21 -13.88 -2.68 12.78
N ASN A 22 -13.34 -3.40 13.77
CA ASN A 22 -12.12 -3.00 14.45
C ASN A 22 -10.91 -3.31 13.54
N PHE A 23 -10.58 -2.35 12.66
CA PHE A 23 -9.55 -2.52 11.64
C PHE A 23 -8.18 -2.88 12.24
N LEU A 24 -7.80 -2.26 13.37
CA LEU A 24 -6.52 -2.54 14.04
C LEU A 24 -6.41 -4.01 14.44
N GLU A 25 -7.42 -4.55 15.11
CA GLU A 25 -7.40 -5.95 15.55
C GLU A 25 -7.42 -6.92 14.36
N VAL A 26 -8.15 -6.57 13.30
CA VAL A 26 -8.18 -7.39 12.07
C VAL A 26 -6.81 -7.41 11.38
N ALA A 27 -6.15 -6.27 11.27
CA ALA A 27 -4.81 -6.18 10.66
C ALA A 27 -3.77 -6.96 11.49
N LEU A 28 -3.78 -6.78 12.81
CA LEU A 28 -2.91 -7.51 13.73
C LEU A 28 -3.19 -9.02 13.73
N GLY A 29 -4.46 -9.42 13.69
CA GLY A 29 -4.84 -10.84 13.60
C GLY A 29 -4.33 -11.52 12.34
N LYS A 30 -4.31 -10.82 11.21
CA LYS A 30 -3.73 -11.35 9.96
C LYS A 30 -2.21 -11.50 10.06
N LEU A 31 -1.51 -10.51 10.62
CA LEU A 31 -0.06 -10.61 10.85
C LEU A 31 0.27 -11.76 11.81
N ASP A 32 -0.50 -11.91 12.89
CA ASP A 32 -0.36 -13.02 13.85
C ASP A 32 -0.55 -14.38 13.18
N TYR A 33 -1.57 -14.49 12.32
CA TYR A 33 -1.83 -15.70 11.54
C TYR A 33 -0.65 -16.05 10.64
N VAL A 34 -0.14 -15.10 9.87
CA VAL A 34 1.01 -15.34 8.98
C VAL A 34 2.24 -15.73 9.80
N ALA A 35 2.56 -15.04 10.89
CA ALA A 35 3.72 -15.32 11.73
C ALA A 35 3.61 -16.67 12.48
N SER A 36 2.39 -17.10 12.81
CA SER A 36 2.15 -18.40 13.45
C SER A 36 2.34 -19.58 12.49
N ASN A 37 2.18 -19.36 11.18
CA ASN A 37 2.29 -20.39 10.16
C ASN A 37 3.65 -20.40 9.42
N ASN A 38 4.55 -19.47 9.76
CA ASN A 38 5.86 -19.34 9.14
C ASN A 38 6.97 -19.21 10.20
N ASP A 39 8.20 -19.54 9.80
CA ASP A 39 9.38 -19.37 10.64
C ASP A 39 9.86 -17.92 10.57
N TYR A 40 9.71 -17.29 9.42
CA TYR A 40 10.00 -15.87 9.18
C TYR A 40 8.87 -15.20 8.39
N VAL A 41 8.77 -13.87 8.51
CA VAL A 41 7.82 -13.03 7.76
C VAL A 41 8.57 -11.85 7.15
N VAL A 42 8.40 -11.63 5.86
CA VAL A 42 8.94 -10.48 5.12
C VAL A 42 7.80 -9.56 4.71
N ILE A 43 7.90 -8.29 5.09
CA ILE A 43 6.92 -7.24 4.80
C ILE A 43 7.48 -6.32 3.71
N CYS A 44 6.83 -6.30 2.55
CA CYS A 44 7.25 -5.50 1.40
C CYS A 44 6.66 -4.08 1.45
N GLY A 45 6.99 -3.32 2.50
CA GLY A 45 6.61 -1.92 2.69
C GLY A 45 5.24 -1.69 3.31
N ASP A 46 5.00 -0.43 3.65
CA ASP A 46 3.75 0.10 4.20
C ASP A 46 3.16 -0.72 5.35
N LEU A 47 4.01 -1.00 6.35
CA LEU A 47 3.56 -1.65 7.58
C LEU A 47 2.48 -0.82 8.25
N PHE A 48 2.65 0.50 8.27
CA PHE A 48 1.70 1.46 8.84
C PHE A 48 0.98 2.27 7.76
N HIS A 49 -0.21 2.73 8.06
CA HIS A 49 -0.97 3.64 7.19
C HIS A 49 -0.44 5.09 7.25
N THR A 50 0.27 5.43 8.33
CA THR A 50 0.93 6.74 8.52
C THR A 50 2.27 6.55 9.22
N ASN A 51 3.23 7.42 8.93
CA ASN A 51 4.58 7.33 9.48
C ASN A 51 4.67 7.56 11.01
N THR A 52 3.71 8.27 11.58
CA THR A 52 3.60 8.51 13.02
C THR A 52 2.26 8.01 13.52
N ASN A 53 2.29 7.19 14.56
CA ASN A 53 1.12 6.53 15.11
C ASN A 53 1.00 6.76 16.62
N SER A 54 -0.20 6.52 17.18
CA SER A 54 -0.45 6.61 18.60
C SER A 54 0.32 5.54 19.40
N HIS A 55 0.56 5.81 20.69
CA HIS A 55 1.14 4.81 21.59
C HIS A 55 0.31 3.52 21.66
N LEU A 56 -1.00 3.60 21.45
CA LEU A 56 -1.85 2.42 21.40
C LEU A 56 -1.46 1.50 20.23
N ILE A 57 -1.31 2.05 19.03
CA ILE A 57 -0.91 1.29 17.84
C ILE A 57 0.50 0.74 18.04
N PHE A 58 1.46 1.59 18.45
CA PHE A 58 2.83 1.17 18.72
C PHE A 58 2.86 -0.02 19.69
N ASN A 59 2.21 0.10 20.84
CA ASN A 59 2.23 -0.93 21.88
C ASN A 59 1.60 -2.24 21.42
N LYS A 60 0.53 -2.20 20.63
CA LYS A 60 -0.11 -3.41 20.09
C LYS A 60 0.75 -4.10 19.05
N VAL A 61 1.34 -3.33 18.12
CA VAL A 61 2.27 -3.88 17.12
C VAL A 61 3.52 -4.42 17.80
N TYR A 62 4.12 -3.66 18.71
CA TYR A 62 5.29 -4.12 19.49
C TYR A 62 5.02 -5.44 20.23
N LYS A 63 3.87 -5.55 20.91
CA LYS A 63 3.47 -6.79 21.57
C LYS A 63 3.38 -7.98 20.60
N LEU A 64 2.80 -7.76 19.42
CA LEU A 64 2.70 -8.79 18.38
C LEU A 64 4.09 -9.22 17.90
N LEU A 65 4.95 -8.25 17.57
CA LEU A 65 6.31 -8.53 17.10
C LEU A 65 7.12 -9.28 18.16
N MET A 66 7.00 -8.90 19.44
CA MET A 66 7.66 -9.59 20.55
C MET A 66 7.12 -10.99 20.82
N LYS A 67 5.81 -11.25 20.61
CA LYS A 67 5.23 -12.60 20.64
C LYS A 67 5.93 -13.53 19.63
N HIS A 68 6.37 -12.98 18.51
CA HIS A 68 7.06 -13.68 17.43
C HIS A 68 8.49 -13.14 17.25
N GLN A 69 9.21 -12.91 18.34
CA GLN A 69 10.50 -12.25 18.36
C GLN A 69 11.47 -12.82 17.32
N GLY A 70 12.12 -11.96 16.56
CA GLY A 70 13.12 -12.31 15.55
C GLY A 70 12.55 -12.75 14.20
N LYS A 71 11.25 -13.03 14.10
CA LYS A 71 10.65 -13.52 12.85
C LYS A 71 10.43 -12.44 11.79
N PHE A 72 10.17 -11.18 12.18
CA PHE A 72 9.74 -10.14 11.26
C PHE A 72 10.90 -9.36 10.64
N TYR A 73 10.91 -9.35 9.32
CA TYR A 73 11.76 -8.53 8.46
C TYR A 73 10.86 -7.59 7.65
N ALA A 74 11.28 -6.35 7.45
CA ALA A 74 10.52 -5.40 6.64
C ALA A 74 11.43 -4.50 5.83
N ILE A 75 10.95 -4.03 4.69
CA ILE A 75 11.43 -2.80 4.05
C ILE A 75 10.44 -1.69 4.34
N PRO A 76 10.84 -0.42 4.49
CA PRO A 76 9.90 0.66 4.65
C PRO A 76 9.23 0.99 3.32
N GLY A 77 7.92 1.28 3.37
CA GLY A 77 7.17 1.89 2.27
C GLY A 77 7.08 3.41 2.40
N ASN A 78 6.37 4.06 1.48
CA ASN A 78 6.22 5.52 1.51
C ASN A 78 5.37 6.01 2.69
N HIS A 79 4.39 5.22 3.16
CA HIS A 79 3.59 5.55 4.34
C HIS A 79 4.37 5.40 5.65
N ASP A 80 5.42 4.60 5.67
CA ASP A 80 6.27 4.40 6.84
C ASP A 80 7.29 5.54 7.02
N LEU A 81 7.60 6.29 5.95
CA LEU A 81 8.66 7.29 5.92
C LEU A 81 8.10 8.73 5.97
N LEU A 82 8.73 9.57 6.76
CA LEU A 82 8.44 11.00 6.76
C LEU A 82 9.06 11.65 5.51
N HIS A 83 8.23 12.22 4.63
CA HIS A 83 8.64 12.81 3.35
C HIS A 83 9.48 11.88 2.46
N ASN A 84 9.24 10.57 2.51
CA ASN A 84 10.03 9.55 1.81
C ASN A 84 11.54 9.62 2.11
N ASN A 85 11.93 10.12 3.29
CA ASN A 85 13.30 10.39 3.64
C ASN A 85 13.80 9.45 4.75
N LEU A 86 14.73 8.56 4.40
CA LEU A 86 15.36 7.60 5.33
C LEU A 86 16.13 8.28 6.47
N SER A 87 16.69 9.49 6.27
CA SER A 87 17.38 10.21 7.34
C SER A 87 16.46 10.62 8.49
N MET A 88 15.15 10.58 8.28
CA MET A 88 14.15 10.89 9.29
C MET A 88 13.51 9.64 9.93
N LEU A 89 14.05 8.45 9.66
CA LEU A 89 13.50 7.18 10.10
C LEU A 89 13.25 7.11 11.61
N GLU A 90 14.16 7.62 12.42
CA GLU A 90 14.05 7.63 13.89
C GLU A 90 12.83 8.43 14.40
N LYS A 91 12.28 9.32 13.57
CA LYS A 91 11.07 10.09 13.88
C LYS A 91 9.78 9.36 13.52
N THR A 92 9.88 8.13 13.03
CA THR A 92 8.74 7.34 12.56
C THR A 92 8.44 6.16 13.47
N THR A 93 7.22 5.65 13.39
CA THR A 93 6.79 4.49 14.18
C THR A 93 7.57 3.24 13.80
N ILE A 94 7.83 3.02 12.50
CA ILE A 94 8.59 1.86 12.03
C ILE A 94 10.06 1.93 12.49
N GLY A 95 10.65 3.13 12.48
CA GLY A 95 12.00 3.35 12.99
C GLY A 95 12.11 3.08 14.49
N SER A 96 11.12 3.50 15.27
CA SER A 96 11.06 3.20 16.70
C SER A 96 10.98 1.70 16.97
N LEU A 97 10.21 0.94 16.19
CA LEU A 97 10.16 -0.54 16.31
C LEU A 97 11.50 -1.19 15.94
N ALA A 98 12.19 -0.67 14.94
CA ALA A 98 13.51 -1.16 14.57
C ALA A 98 14.55 -0.90 15.69
N LEU A 99 14.54 0.29 16.30
CA LEU A 99 15.41 0.64 17.42
C LEU A 99 15.20 -0.26 18.66
N THR A 100 13.98 -0.72 18.90
CA THR A 100 13.72 -1.68 20.00
C THR A 100 14.20 -3.10 19.70
N GLY A 101 14.64 -3.40 18.47
CA GLY A 101 14.99 -4.75 18.02
C GLY A 101 13.78 -5.67 17.78
N ALA A 102 12.55 -5.16 17.88
CA ALA A 102 11.33 -5.94 17.61
C ALA A 102 11.13 -6.22 16.12
N LEU A 103 11.66 -5.36 15.24
CA LEU A 103 11.53 -5.44 13.78
C LEU A 103 12.91 -5.40 13.12
N ASN A 104 13.23 -6.38 12.27
CA ASN A 104 14.43 -6.39 11.45
C ASN A 104 14.22 -5.55 10.19
N LEU A 105 14.42 -4.22 10.29
CA LEU A 105 14.24 -3.31 9.17
C LEU A 105 15.44 -3.40 8.20
N LYS A 106 15.16 -3.50 6.90
CA LYS A 106 16.16 -3.75 5.83
C LYS A 106 16.08 -2.67 4.75
N PHE A 107 17.24 -2.29 4.23
CA PHE A 107 17.36 -1.20 3.25
C PHE A 107 18.13 -1.60 2.00
N ASP A 108 18.77 -2.76 2.03
CA ASP A 108 19.62 -3.29 0.97
C ASP A 108 19.62 -4.83 1.02
N LYS A 109 20.71 -5.48 0.68
CA LYS A 109 20.89 -6.91 0.79
C LYS A 109 20.71 -7.43 2.21
N PHE A 110 20.00 -8.53 2.36
CA PHE A 110 19.97 -9.30 3.60
C PHE A 110 19.72 -10.78 3.31
N LYS A 111 19.90 -11.62 4.32
CA LYS A 111 19.74 -13.05 4.21
C LYS A 111 18.83 -13.57 5.31
N ILE A 112 17.98 -14.50 4.95
CA ILE A 112 17.19 -15.32 5.88
C ILE A 112 17.49 -16.76 5.53
N ASP A 113 18.14 -17.48 6.44
CA ASP A 113 18.69 -18.81 6.19
C ASP A 113 19.52 -18.87 4.90
N ASN A 114 19.12 -19.66 3.91
CA ASN A 114 19.82 -19.80 2.65
C ASN A 114 19.34 -18.80 1.58
N VAL A 115 18.26 -18.04 1.83
CA VAL A 115 17.66 -17.12 0.85
C VAL A 115 18.30 -15.76 0.92
N GLU A 116 18.81 -15.26 -0.19
CA GLU A 116 19.30 -13.89 -0.34
C GLU A 116 18.19 -13.00 -0.89
N PHE A 117 17.92 -11.93 -0.15
CA PHE A 117 17.00 -10.88 -0.54
C PHE A 117 17.73 -9.60 -0.92
N GLN A 118 17.21 -8.92 -1.93
CA GLN A 118 17.56 -7.55 -2.28
C GLN A 118 16.36 -6.65 -2.02
N ALA A 119 16.54 -5.59 -1.23
CA ALA A 119 15.52 -4.59 -1.02
C ALA A 119 15.59 -3.49 -2.08
N SER A 120 14.43 -3.09 -2.61
CA SER A 120 14.26 -1.87 -3.41
C SER A 120 13.27 -0.94 -2.69
N LEU A 121 13.78 0.19 -2.22
CA LEU A 121 12.97 1.16 -1.49
C LEU A 121 12.25 2.09 -2.46
N VAL A 122 11.17 2.70 -1.99
CA VAL A 122 10.49 3.79 -2.69
C VAL A 122 11.50 4.85 -3.11
N MET A 123 11.43 5.30 -4.38
CA MET A 123 12.28 6.33 -4.98
C MET A 123 13.80 5.98 -5.03
N LYS A 124 14.17 4.74 -4.81
CA LYS A 124 15.55 4.30 -5.05
C LYS A 124 15.80 4.23 -6.58
N ASN A 125 16.91 4.79 -7.03
CA ASN A 125 17.34 4.65 -8.44
C ASN A 125 17.49 3.17 -8.77
N LEU A 126 16.70 2.68 -9.72
CA LEU A 126 16.69 1.29 -10.18
C LEU A 126 18.08 0.86 -10.70
N ASP A 127 18.81 1.80 -11.32
CA ASP A 127 20.18 1.58 -11.81
C ASP A 127 21.18 1.13 -10.72
N LYS A 128 20.81 1.26 -9.43
CA LYS A 128 21.66 0.83 -8.31
C LYS A 128 21.31 -0.55 -7.78
N ILE A 129 20.27 -1.19 -8.31
CA ILE A 129 19.94 -2.56 -7.93
C ILE A 129 20.86 -3.49 -8.72
N PRO A 130 21.66 -4.34 -8.05
CA PRO A 130 22.56 -5.25 -8.74
C PRO A 130 21.78 -6.31 -9.54
N VAL A 131 22.30 -6.72 -10.67
CA VAL A 131 21.80 -7.86 -11.42
C VAL A 131 22.09 -9.15 -10.63
N ASP A 132 21.12 -10.08 -10.59
CA ASP A 132 21.36 -11.42 -10.06
C ASP A 132 21.91 -12.33 -11.16
N GLU A 133 23.22 -12.54 -11.19
CA GLU A 133 23.89 -13.37 -12.19
C GLU A 133 23.51 -14.87 -12.07
N THR A 134 23.00 -15.28 -10.94
CA THR A 134 22.71 -16.70 -10.63
C THR A 134 21.24 -17.07 -10.78
N ASN A 135 20.34 -16.10 -10.90
CA ASN A 135 18.89 -16.28 -10.86
C ASN A 135 18.41 -17.10 -9.66
N SER A 136 18.98 -16.81 -8.49
CA SER A 136 18.69 -17.54 -7.25
C SER A 136 18.25 -16.63 -6.08
N LYS A 137 18.18 -15.31 -6.31
CA LYS A 137 17.85 -14.31 -5.30
C LYS A 137 16.44 -13.78 -5.48
N ILE A 138 15.95 -13.15 -4.43
CA ILE A 138 14.62 -12.54 -4.38
C ILE A 138 14.75 -11.04 -4.29
N LEU A 139 14.05 -10.33 -5.19
CA LEU A 139 13.89 -8.88 -5.08
C LEU A 139 12.58 -8.59 -4.34
N ILE A 140 12.65 -7.79 -3.29
CA ILE A 140 11.47 -7.22 -2.63
C ILE A 140 11.48 -5.71 -2.82
N GLY A 141 10.38 -5.15 -3.28
CA GLY A 141 10.29 -3.73 -3.58
C GLY A 141 8.97 -3.12 -3.11
N HIS A 142 9.01 -1.80 -2.86
CA HIS A 142 7.81 -1.02 -2.62
C HIS A 142 7.73 0.11 -3.65
N ASN A 143 7.41 -0.27 -4.89
CA ASN A 143 7.47 0.59 -6.06
C ASN A 143 6.30 0.31 -7.01
N TYR A 144 5.95 1.32 -7.80
CA TYR A 144 5.04 1.11 -8.93
C TYR A 144 5.69 0.24 -10.02
N LEU A 145 4.86 -0.55 -10.68
CA LEU A 145 5.19 -1.06 -12.01
C LEU A 145 4.66 -0.08 -13.06
N GLU A 146 5.42 0.18 -14.10
CA GLU A 146 5.05 1.10 -15.17
C GLU A 146 3.76 0.65 -15.86
N LEU A 147 2.78 1.56 -15.83
CA LEU A 147 1.55 1.58 -16.61
C LEU A 147 1.48 2.94 -17.30
N GLU A 148 0.58 3.09 -18.26
CA GLU A 148 0.34 4.39 -18.88
C GLU A 148 0.03 5.47 -17.83
N GLY A 149 0.85 6.53 -17.77
CA GLY A 149 0.73 7.60 -16.77
C GLY A 149 1.43 7.35 -15.42
N SER A 150 2.20 6.27 -15.27
CA SER A 150 2.96 6.01 -14.04
C SER A 150 4.09 7.03 -13.82
N PRO A 151 4.50 7.27 -12.55
CA PRO A 151 5.67 8.06 -12.23
C PRO A 151 6.95 7.53 -12.92
N LYS A 152 7.91 8.42 -13.19
CA LYS A 152 9.19 8.04 -13.83
C LYS A 152 10.03 7.05 -13.00
N GLU A 153 9.80 7.02 -11.69
CA GLU A 153 10.48 6.15 -10.74
C GLU A 153 9.87 4.73 -10.67
N SER A 154 8.92 4.42 -11.55
CA SER A 154 8.31 3.08 -11.63
C SER A 154 9.24 2.07 -12.26
N PHE A 155 9.19 0.82 -11.80
CA PHE A 155 9.84 -0.29 -12.49
C PHE A 155 9.20 -0.51 -13.86
N THR A 156 10.02 -0.75 -14.87
CA THR A 156 9.55 -1.31 -16.14
C THR A 156 9.70 -2.83 -16.14
N ARG A 157 8.90 -3.52 -16.95
CA ARG A 157 9.03 -4.97 -17.13
C ARG A 157 10.40 -5.36 -17.71
N ASP A 158 10.97 -4.51 -18.54
CA ASP A 158 12.29 -4.73 -19.15
C ASP A 158 13.42 -4.58 -18.12
N GLU A 159 13.31 -3.66 -17.17
CA GLU A 159 14.25 -3.56 -16.06
C GLU A 159 14.19 -4.79 -15.17
N ILE A 160 12.99 -5.25 -14.78
CA ILE A 160 12.81 -6.47 -13.98
C ILE A 160 13.45 -7.67 -14.70
N ARG A 161 13.22 -7.82 -16.02
CA ARG A 161 13.82 -8.89 -16.82
C ARG A 161 15.34 -8.84 -16.81
N LYS A 162 15.93 -7.63 -16.92
CA LYS A 162 17.39 -7.43 -16.91
C LYS A 162 18.01 -7.67 -15.54
N LEU A 163 17.29 -7.38 -14.46
CA LEU A 163 17.74 -7.61 -13.08
C LEU A 163 17.86 -9.12 -12.77
N ASN A 164 17.11 -9.97 -13.46
CA ASN A 164 17.23 -11.43 -13.46
C ASN A 164 17.07 -12.09 -12.07
N TYR A 165 16.29 -11.51 -11.16
CA TYR A 165 15.93 -12.16 -9.87
C TYR A 165 14.93 -13.29 -10.12
N LYS A 166 15.07 -14.42 -9.39
CA LYS A 166 14.14 -15.55 -9.54
C LYS A 166 12.71 -15.16 -9.20
N LEU A 167 12.52 -14.46 -8.08
CA LEU A 167 11.22 -13.94 -7.66
C LEU A 167 11.33 -12.44 -7.40
N VAL A 168 10.31 -11.70 -7.80
CA VAL A 168 10.20 -10.26 -7.57
C VAL A 168 8.85 -9.95 -6.93
N PHE A 169 8.86 -9.52 -5.68
CA PHE A 169 7.66 -9.11 -4.96
C PHE A 169 7.59 -7.58 -4.91
N LEU A 170 6.54 -6.99 -5.49
CA LEU A 170 6.32 -5.55 -5.46
C LEU A 170 5.09 -5.19 -4.65
N GLY A 171 5.28 -4.37 -3.61
CA GLY A 171 4.24 -3.65 -2.87
C GLY A 171 3.88 -2.32 -3.51
N HIS A 172 3.10 -1.51 -2.81
CA HIS A 172 2.61 -0.19 -3.18
C HIS A 172 1.30 -0.19 -3.97
N GLU A 173 1.09 -1.12 -4.88
CA GLU A 173 -0.19 -1.28 -5.58
C GLU A 173 -1.08 -2.26 -4.81
N HIS A 174 -2.16 -1.74 -4.21
CA HIS A 174 -3.06 -2.55 -3.37
C HIS A 174 -3.90 -3.57 -4.13
N LYS A 175 -4.02 -3.40 -5.45
CA LYS A 175 -4.72 -4.33 -6.33
C LYS A 175 -3.88 -5.60 -6.53
N PRO A 176 -4.46 -6.80 -6.36
CA PRO A 176 -3.79 -8.03 -6.76
C PRO A 176 -3.78 -8.16 -8.30
N TYR A 177 -2.71 -8.73 -8.81
CA TYR A 177 -2.55 -9.07 -10.22
C TYR A 177 -2.16 -10.54 -10.33
N GLU A 178 -2.39 -11.12 -11.50
CA GLU A 178 -1.85 -12.42 -11.83
C GLU A 178 -0.31 -12.35 -11.91
N GLU A 179 0.34 -13.49 -11.67
CA GLU A 179 1.78 -13.60 -11.77
C GLU A 179 2.25 -13.36 -13.20
N GLU A 180 3.30 -12.57 -13.36
CA GLU A 180 3.87 -12.26 -14.67
C GLU A 180 5.25 -12.93 -14.82
N TYR A 181 5.45 -13.73 -15.86
CA TYR A 181 6.72 -14.35 -16.18
C TYR A 181 7.54 -13.45 -17.10
N LEU A 182 8.64 -12.92 -16.61
CA LEU A 182 9.50 -11.95 -17.29
C LEU A 182 10.92 -12.53 -17.53
N GLY A 183 11.08 -13.33 -18.57
CA GLY A 183 12.31 -14.10 -18.78
C GLY A 183 12.47 -15.18 -17.72
N ASN A 184 13.56 -15.11 -16.92
CA ASN A 184 13.80 -16.04 -15.82
C ASN A 184 13.18 -15.56 -14.48
N SER A 185 12.51 -14.43 -14.47
CA SER A 185 11.93 -13.81 -13.27
C SER A 185 10.44 -14.04 -13.22
N THR A 186 9.91 -14.30 -12.02
CA THR A 186 8.48 -14.27 -11.76
C THR A 186 8.16 -13.01 -10.94
N LEU A 187 7.36 -12.12 -11.51
CA LEU A 187 6.86 -10.91 -10.86
C LEU A 187 5.53 -11.19 -10.15
N ILE A 188 5.48 -10.88 -8.86
CA ILE A 188 4.35 -11.13 -7.96
C ILE A 188 3.89 -9.81 -7.35
N ARG A 189 2.62 -9.44 -7.60
CA ARG A 189 1.93 -8.27 -7.05
C ARG A 189 0.63 -8.75 -6.41
N MET A 190 0.71 -9.24 -5.18
CA MET A 190 -0.41 -9.92 -4.51
C MET A 190 -1.48 -8.96 -3.96
N GLY A 191 -1.21 -7.65 -3.98
CA GLY A 191 -2.07 -6.63 -3.37
C GLY A 191 -1.96 -6.59 -1.85
N SER A 192 -2.57 -5.56 -1.24
CA SER A 192 -2.46 -5.31 0.21
C SER A 192 -3.04 -6.44 1.07
N LEU A 193 -2.42 -6.73 2.22
CA LEU A 193 -2.89 -7.70 3.21
C LEU A 193 -4.26 -7.31 3.80
N THR A 194 -4.61 -6.04 3.72
CA THR A 194 -5.89 -5.51 4.24
C THR A 194 -6.68 -4.81 3.15
N ARG A 195 -8.00 -4.76 3.27
CA ARG A 195 -8.85 -3.96 2.38
C ARG A 195 -8.95 -2.55 2.93
N ILE A 196 -8.22 -1.60 2.33
CA ILE A 196 -8.12 -0.22 2.82
C ILE A 196 -8.85 0.82 1.96
N ASP A 197 -9.38 0.42 0.82
CA ASP A 197 -10.08 1.32 -0.09
C ASP A 197 -11.35 0.67 -0.67
N THR A 198 -12.19 1.48 -1.30
CA THR A 198 -13.44 1.07 -1.94
C THR A 198 -13.30 0.80 -3.44
N GLN A 199 -12.12 0.42 -3.88
CA GLN A 199 -11.91 0.01 -5.27
C GLN A 199 -12.63 -1.32 -5.56
N VAL A 200 -13.02 -1.50 -6.82
CA VAL A 200 -13.86 -2.64 -7.23
C VAL A 200 -13.23 -3.99 -6.90
N TYR A 201 -11.91 -4.11 -7.01
CA TYR A 201 -11.19 -5.34 -6.70
C TYR A 201 -11.33 -5.76 -5.23
N ASN A 202 -11.60 -4.82 -4.31
CA ASN A 202 -11.78 -5.14 -2.89
C ASN A 202 -13.12 -5.78 -2.57
N LYS A 203 -14.07 -5.81 -3.51
CA LYS A 203 -15.40 -6.37 -3.28
C LYS A 203 -15.38 -7.87 -3.07
N GLU A 204 -14.64 -8.58 -3.91
CA GLU A 204 -14.71 -10.05 -3.98
C GLU A 204 -13.34 -10.74 -3.86
N ARG A 205 -12.23 -9.96 -3.73
CA ARG A 205 -10.92 -10.58 -3.65
C ARG A 205 -10.73 -11.39 -2.38
N SER A 206 -10.04 -12.52 -2.48
CA SER A 206 -9.44 -13.21 -1.34
C SER A 206 -8.20 -12.45 -0.85
N ILE A 207 -7.87 -12.62 0.43
CA ILE A 207 -6.65 -12.09 1.03
C ILE A 207 -5.70 -13.26 1.23
N TYR A 208 -4.48 -13.14 0.73
CA TYR A 208 -3.48 -14.18 0.83
C TYR A 208 -2.08 -13.61 1.03
N TYR A 209 -1.17 -14.49 1.39
CA TYR A 209 0.27 -14.28 1.40
C TYR A 209 0.95 -15.36 0.60
N TYR A 210 2.23 -15.17 0.28
CA TYR A 210 3.03 -16.20 -0.33
C TYR A 210 3.91 -16.86 0.71
N GLN A 211 3.90 -18.19 0.77
CA GLN A 211 4.79 -18.98 1.60
C GLN A 211 5.89 -19.55 0.72
N LEU A 212 7.14 -19.22 1.05
CA LEU A 212 8.34 -19.63 0.35
C LEU A 212 9.10 -20.67 1.19
N ASP A 213 9.61 -21.69 0.52
CA ASP A 213 10.57 -22.64 1.08
C ASP A 213 12.00 -22.08 0.95
N SER A 214 12.76 -22.06 2.06
CA SER A 214 14.10 -21.47 2.10
C SER A 214 15.16 -22.24 1.34
N ASP A 215 14.95 -23.53 1.07
CA ASP A 215 15.96 -24.39 0.46
C ASP A 215 15.73 -24.54 -1.04
N THR A 216 14.46 -24.63 -1.49
CA THR A 216 14.10 -24.87 -2.89
C THR A 216 13.71 -23.59 -3.65
N LEU A 217 13.33 -22.54 -2.93
CA LEU A 217 12.67 -21.32 -3.45
C LEU A 217 11.33 -21.64 -4.15
N GLU A 218 10.75 -22.81 -3.89
CA GLU A 218 9.37 -23.08 -4.25
C GLU A 218 8.43 -22.24 -3.39
N TYR A 219 7.34 -21.80 -3.95
CA TYR A 219 6.39 -20.92 -3.26
C TYR A 219 4.96 -21.32 -3.56
N GLU A 220 4.09 -21.04 -2.62
CA GLU A 220 2.66 -21.25 -2.77
C GLU A 220 1.87 -20.09 -2.18
N ARG A 221 0.68 -19.87 -2.75
CA ARG A 221 -0.27 -18.87 -2.26
C ARG A 221 -1.12 -19.47 -1.16
N LYS A 222 -1.08 -18.86 0.03
CA LYS A 222 -1.86 -19.26 1.21
C LYS A 222 -2.91 -18.21 1.52
N GLU A 223 -4.15 -18.63 1.70
CA GLU A 223 -5.22 -17.73 2.09
C GLU A 223 -5.10 -17.35 3.58
N VAL A 224 -5.34 -16.06 3.86
CA VAL A 224 -5.42 -15.53 5.22
C VAL A 224 -6.89 -15.44 5.63
N PRO A 225 -7.28 -15.91 6.82
CA PRO A 225 -8.65 -15.76 7.30
C PRO A 225 -9.14 -14.32 7.21
N HIS A 226 -10.28 -14.11 6.55
CA HIS A 226 -10.85 -12.79 6.35
C HIS A 226 -12.37 -12.86 6.19
N ARG A 227 -13.04 -11.75 6.51
CA ARG A 227 -14.48 -11.60 6.28
C ARG A 227 -14.74 -11.00 4.91
N GLU A 228 -15.94 -11.18 4.39
CA GLU A 228 -16.38 -10.58 3.13
C GLU A 228 -16.41 -9.05 3.21
N ALA A 229 -16.27 -8.38 2.07
CA ALA A 229 -16.28 -6.92 2.01
C ALA A 229 -17.54 -6.28 2.58
N LYS A 230 -18.71 -6.90 2.33
CA LYS A 230 -20.02 -6.42 2.84
C LYS A 230 -20.12 -6.40 4.37
N GLU A 231 -19.32 -7.23 5.06
CA GLU A 231 -19.33 -7.34 6.52
C GLU A 231 -18.37 -6.37 7.20
N ILE A 232 -17.41 -5.85 6.47
CA ILE A 232 -16.33 -5.03 7.01
C ILE A 232 -16.34 -3.57 6.57
N PHE A 233 -16.96 -3.27 5.42
CA PHE A 233 -17.15 -1.89 5.00
C PHE A 233 -18.45 -1.31 5.62
N THR A 234 -18.46 0.02 5.84
CA THR A 234 -19.72 0.71 6.13
C THR A 234 -20.68 0.56 4.93
N ILE A 235 -21.98 0.66 5.18
CA ILE A 235 -23.00 0.53 4.13
C ILE A 235 -22.71 1.53 2.99
N GLU A 236 -22.40 2.78 3.32
CA GLU A 236 -22.11 3.83 2.35
C GLU A 236 -20.84 3.52 1.55
N ALA A 237 -19.80 3.01 2.23
CA ALA A 237 -18.54 2.63 1.59
C ALA A 237 -18.78 1.44 0.64
N PHE A 238 -19.50 0.41 1.07
CA PHE A 238 -19.79 -0.76 0.26
C PHE A 238 -20.64 -0.41 -0.97
N GLN A 239 -21.64 0.47 -0.84
CA GLN A 239 -22.43 0.97 -1.95
C GLN A 239 -21.63 1.79 -2.97
N ARG A 240 -20.50 2.39 -2.55
CA ARG A 240 -19.60 3.15 -3.43
C ARG A 240 -18.58 2.27 -4.17
N ILE A 241 -18.44 1.00 -3.80
CA ILE A 241 -17.49 0.10 -4.47
C ILE A 241 -17.84 0.01 -5.96
N GLY A 242 -16.90 0.38 -6.80
CA GLY A 242 -17.02 0.34 -8.26
C GLY A 242 -17.81 1.48 -8.88
N ARG A 243 -18.35 2.43 -8.10
CA ARG A 243 -18.85 3.67 -8.68
C ARG A 243 -17.66 4.48 -9.17
N LYS A 244 -17.59 4.75 -10.46
CA LYS A 244 -16.61 5.68 -11.03
C LYS A 244 -16.81 7.07 -10.38
N LYS A 245 -15.73 7.87 -10.22
CA LYS A 245 -15.84 9.25 -9.76
C LYS A 245 -16.79 10.13 -10.60
N GLU A 246 -17.14 9.69 -11.80
CA GLU A 246 -18.08 10.33 -12.71
C GLU A 246 -19.52 10.40 -12.17
N ASP A 247 -19.88 9.57 -11.17
CA ASP A 247 -21.22 9.56 -10.55
C ASP A 247 -21.36 10.52 -9.34
N ILE A 248 -20.38 11.38 -9.07
CA ILE A 248 -20.64 12.58 -8.27
C ILE A 248 -21.49 13.47 -9.15
N SER A 249 -22.81 13.24 -9.12
CA SER A 249 -23.72 13.91 -10.01
C SER A 249 -23.54 15.41 -9.83
N PHE A 250 -23.49 16.16 -10.92
CA PHE A 250 -23.49 17.61 -10.98
C PHE A 250 -24.54 18.24 -10.03
N ILE A 251 -25.60 17.49 -9.70
CA ILE A 251 -26.62 17.78 -8.69
C ILE A 251 -26.02 17.92 -7.27
N GLN A 252 -25.04 17.08 -6.87
CA GLN A 252 -24.41 17.15 -5.55
C GLN A 252 -23.43 18.34 -5.45
N ILE A 253 -22.73 18.67 -6.53
CA ILE A 253 -21.86 19.86 -6.58
C ILE A 253 -22.75 21.12 -6.50
N GLY A 254 -23.86 21.17 -7.24
CA GLY A 254 -24.84 22.23 -7.17
C GLY A 254 -25.47 22.41 -5.77
N GLN A 255 -25.79 21.30 -5.09
CA GLN A 255 -26.33 21.32 -3.72
C GLN A 255 -25.28 21.77 -2.67
N VAL A 256 -24.02 21.42 -2.85
CA VAL A 256 -22.91 21.89 -1.99
C VAL A 256 -22.69 23.40 -2.23
N LEU A 257 -22.61 23.83 -3.47
CA LEU A 257 -22.44 25.25 -3.84
C LEU A 257 -23.63 26.11 -3.39
N SER A 258 -24.87 25.60 -3.46
CA SER A 258 -26.05 26.33 -3.00
C SER A 258 -26.09 26.58 -1.47
N LYS A 259 -25.44 25.71 -0.68
CA LYS A 259 -25.31 25.89 0.79
C LYS A 259 -24.31 26.99 1.17
N PHE A 260 -23.43 27.40 0.28
CA PHE A 260 -22.38 28.39 0.53
C PHE A 260 -22.73 29.83 0.11
N LYS A 261 -23.99 30.15 -0.14
CA LYS A 261 -24.49 31.48 -0.60
C LYS A 261 -24.17 32.67 0.30
N LYS A 262 -23.29 32.58 1.32
CA LYS A 262 -23.15 33.68 2.30
C LYS A 262 -21.74 34.11 2.74
N LYS A 263 -20.61 33.68 2.10
CA LYS A 263 -19.30 34.31 2.39
C LYS A 263 -18.36 34.22 1.20
N ASP A 264 -18.14 35.35 0.51
CA ASP A 264 -17.37 35.47 -0.73
C ASP A 264 -15.93 34.93 -0.67
N SER A 265 -15.21 35.07 0.44
CA SER A 265 -13.82 34.64 0.56
C SER A 265 -13.68 33.10 0.65
N GLN A 266 -14.67 32.41 1.18
CA GLN A 266 -14.67 30.91 1.27
C GLN A 266 -15.09 30.27 -0.05
N VAL A 267 -15.93 30.93 -0.84
CA VAL A 267 -16.37 30.48 -2.16
C VAL A 267 -15.20 30.45 -3.13
N ASN A 268 -14.35 31.49 -3.13
CA ASN A 268 -13.17 31.59 -4.02
C ASN A 268 -12.12 30.49 -3.68
N SER A 269 -11.91 30.17 -2.41
CA SER A 269 -11.01 29.09 -1.99
C SER A 269 -11.53 27.70 -2.38
N LEU A 270 -12.84 27.46 -2.27
CA LEU A 270 -13.47 26.20 -2.67
C LEU A 270 -13.47 26.05 -4.20
N HIS A 271 -13.75 27.13 -4.93
CA HIS A 271 -13.68 27.19 -6.39
C HIS A 271 -12.27 26.83 -6.91
N ALA A 272 -11.22 27.45 -6.37
CA ALA A 272 -9.85 27.14 -6.76
C ALA A 272 -9.46 25.67 -6.49
N LYS A 273 -10.02 25.06 -5.46
CA LYS A 273 -9.84 23.63 -5.16
C LYS A 273 -10.61 22.74 -6.14
N LEU A 274 -11.83 23.09 -6.50
CA LEU A 274 -12.64 22.34 -7.47
C LEU A 274 -12.04 22.40 -8.88
N LEU A 275 -11.54 23.56 -9.33
CA LEU A 275 -10.87 23.69 -10.62
C LEU A 275 -9.59 22.88 -10.75
N LYS A 276 -8.89 22.58 -9.63
CA LYS A 276 -7.70 21.73 -9.63
C LYS A 276 -7.99 20.23 -9.78
N ILE A 277 -9.22 19.82 -9.53
CA ILE A 277 -9.64 18.41 -9.54
C ILE A 277 -10.58 18.09 -10.70
N ALA A 278 -11.12 19.10 -11.37
CA ALA A 278 -12.09 18.96 -12.46
C ALA A 278 -11.40 18.77 -13.82
N ASN A 279 -11.98 17.96 -14.70
CA ASN A 279 -11.60 17.88 -16.11
C ASN A 279 -12.18 19.07 -16.91
N GLU A 280 -11.82 19.21 -18.20
CA GLU A 280 -12.20 20.35 -19.03
C GLU A 280 -13.73 20.60 -19.10
N ARG A 281 -14.56 19.55 -19.20
CA ARG A 281 -16.02 19.67 -19.23
C ARG A 281 -16.61 20.09 -17.88
N GLU A 282 -16.03 19.61 -16.80
CA GLU A 282 -16.42 19.99 -15.44
C GLU A 282 -16.02 21.45 -15.14
N ILE A 283 -14.88 21.91 -15.66
CA ILE A 283 -14.44 23.32 -15.58
C ILE A 283 -15.44 24.24 -16.27
N GLU A 284 -15.90 23.88 -17.46
CA GLU A 284 -16.87 24.68 -18.23
C GLU A 284 -18.23 24.75 -17.50
N TYR A 285 -18.68 23.64 -16.91
CA TYR A 285 -19.90 23.61 -16.12
C TYR A 285 -19.79 24.41 -14.80
N ILE A 286 -18.66 24.31 -14.10
CA ILE A 286 -18.40 25.10 -12.88
C ILE A 286 -18.40 26.60 -13.21
N LYS A 287 -17.83 27.00 -14.35
CA LYS A 287 -17.85 28.40 -14.83
C LYS A 287 -19.27 28.88 -15.11
N SER A 288 -20.08 28.05 -15.81
CA SER A 288 -21.48 28.43 -16.13
C SER A 288 -22.36 28.55 -14.88
N LEU A 289 -22.15 27.76 -13.84
CA LEU A 289 -22.84 27.88 -12.56
C LEU A 289 -22.46 29.14 -11.78
N HIS A 290 -21.22 29.60 -11.90
CA HIS A 290 -20.77 30.86 -11.28
C HIS A 290 -21.34 32.10 -11.98
N GLU A 291 -21.39 32.07 -13.30
CA GLU A 291 -22.04 33.14 -14.10
C GLU A 291 -23.53 33.29 -13.77
N LEU A 292 -24.24 32.16 -13.61
CA LEU A 292 -25.65 32.14 -13.20
C LEU A 292 -25.87 32.68 -11.77
N ASN A 293 -24.86 32.62 -10.91
CA ASN A 293 -24.94 33.09 -9.52
C ASN A 293 -24.26 34.47 -9.30
N GLY A 294 -23.85 35.18 -10.36
CA GLY A 294 -23.32 36.56 -10.29
C GLY A 294 -21.92 36.70 -9.72
N VAL A 295 -21.12 35.62 -9.70
CA VAL A 295 -19.72 35.65 -9.26
C VAL A 295 -18.84 36.04 -10.45
N ARG A 296 -18.18 37.21 -10.38
CA ARG A 296 -17.23 37.66 -11.42
C ARG A 296 -15.85 37.02 -11.20
N TYR A 297 -15.25 36.55 -12.29
CA TYR A 297 -13.85 36.15 -12.32
C TYR A 297 -12.95 37.40 -12.34
N PHE A 298 -11.98 37.44 -11.47
CA PHE A 298 -10.81 38.29 -11.57
C PHE A 298 -9.59 37.47 -11.93
#